data_629d8c7c6c2a7798a871be9ba654ab9c
#
_entry.id   629d8c7c6c2a7798a871be9ba654ab9c
#
_cell.length_a   1.000
_cell.length_b   1.000
_cell.length_c   1.000
_cell.angle_alpha   90.00
_cell.angle_beta   90.00
_cell.angle_gamma   90.00
#
_symmetry.space_group_name_H-M   'P 1'
#
loop_
_entity.id
_entity.type
_entity.pdbx_description
1 polymer ?
#
loop_
_entity_poly.entity_id
_entity_poly.type
_entity_poly.pdbx_seq_one_letter_code
_entity_poly.pdbx_strand_id
1 'polypeptide(L)'
;IWIWSGYYTSSGFRRKSHSYKVKSKFVEENTMFLVLHLNSRLQPMHRFEIEDALTEIFESNNNVGKITGGGTAMFPSGEIESCDIEIEFSNRSEDFEWLLNLLDNIGIPKGSVVKTGGKDFSVGTLEGLGLYLNGFDLPQEIYETCDVNELIGQLENSLGETGRLFSWQELNNFTALYFYGTLFDEMNDKINPVISNHPLCQKCRVDRIA
;
A
#
# COMPACT_ATOMS: atom_id res chain seq x y z
N ILE A 1 -16.83 0.98 -0.05
CA ILE A 1 -16.53 2.13 0.84
C ILE A 1 -15.02 2.14 1.00
N TRP A 2 -14.35 3.09 0.33
CA TRP A 2 -12.90 3.21 0.35
C TRP A 2 -12.44 3.85 1.66
N ILE A 3 -11.62 3.14 2.46
CA ILE A 3 -11.17 3.60 3.79
C ILE A 3 -10.00 4.61 3.70
N TRP A 4 -9.55 4.95 2.49
CA TRP A 4 -8.40 5.83 2.28
C TRP A 4 -8.81 7.22 1.76
N SER A 5 -9.19 8.15 2.64
CA SER A 5 -9.22 9.58 2.37
C SER A 5 -8.32 10.30 3.35
N GLY A 6 -7.03 10.34 3.07
CA GLY A 6 -6.06 11.07 3.87
C GLY A 6 -5.36 12.13 3.03
N TYR A 7 -5.66 13.39 3.27
CA TYR A 7 -5.04 14.56 2.66
C TYR A 7 -3.54 14.64 3.02
N TYR A 8 -2.69 14.78 2.03
CA TYR A 8 -1.33 15.27 2.22
C TYR A 8 -1.40 16.75 2.60
N THR A 9 -1.34 17.07 3.89
CA THR A 9 -0.91 18.37 4.38
C THR A 9 0.26 18.16 5.34
N SER A 10 1.40 18.69 4.95
CA SER A 10 2.60 18.78 5.79
C SER A 10 2.35 19.72 6.97
N SER A 11 1.80 19.19 8.06
CA SER A 11 1.78 19.91 9.35
C SER A 11 1.90 18.93 10.51
N GLY A 12 2.96 19.10 11.28
CA GLY A 12 3.42 18.24 12.36
C GLY A 12 2.34 17.76 13.33
N PHE A 13 2.17 16.47 13.40
CA PHE A 13 1.36 15.83 14.43
C PHE A 13 2.17 15.69 15.73
N ARG A 14 1.86 16.53 16.74
CA ARG A 14 2.27 16.32 18.13
C ARG A 14 1.47 15.14 18.68
N ARG A 15 2.14 14.01 18.95
CA ARG A 15 1.59 12.90 19.73
C ARG A 15 1.20 13.40 21.12
N LYS A 16 -0.08 13.40 21.46
CA LYS A 16 -0.55 13.41 22.85
C LYS A 16 -0.58 11.95 23.33
N SER A 17 0.37 11.61 24.19
CA SER A 17 0.34 10.35 24.94
C SER A 17 -0.80 10.37 25.94
N HIS A 18 -1.90 9.66 25.65
CA HIS A 18 -2.90 9.30 26.65
C HIS A 18 -2.67 7.84 27.01
N SER A 19 -2.06 7.61 28.17
CA SER A 19 -1.96 6.27 28.75
C SER A 19 -3.32 5.88 29.35
N TYR A 20 -4.12 5.15 28.62
CA TYR A 20 -5.23 4.42 29.18
C TYR A 20 -4.80 2.97 29.39
N LYS A 21 -4.51 2.60 30.65
CA LYS A 21 -4.42 1.20 31.08
C LYS A 21 -5.82 0.60 31.05
N VAL A 22 -6.32 0.21 29.90
CA VAL A 22 -7.41 -0.76 29.80
C VAL A 22 -6.75 -2.13 29.88
N LYS A 23 -6.92 -2.83 30.99
CA LYS A 23 -6.60 -4.26 31.09
C LYS A 23 -7.60 -5.00 30.20
N SER A 24 -7.27 -5.21 28.92
CA SER A 24 -7.97 -6.18 28.09
C SER A 24 -7.66 -7.55 28.67
N LYS A 25 -8.67 -8.24 29.19
CA LYS A 25 -8.61 -9.68 29.37
C LYS A 25 -8.62 -10.30 27.97
N PHE A 26 -7.45 -10.38 27.33
CA PHE A 26 -7.25 -11.31 26.24
C PHE A 26 -7.37 -12.70 26.85
N VAL A 27 -8.33 -13.46 26.36
CA VAL A 27 -8.42 -14.89 26.64
C VAL A 27 -7.32 -15.53 25.81
N GLU A 28 -6.18 -15.83 26.43
CA GLU A 28 -4.94 -16.40 25.80
C GLU A 28 -5.14 -17.78 25.17
N GLU A 29 -6.35 -18.35 25.14
CA GLU A 29 -6.56 -19.75 24.77
C GLU A 29 -7.11 -19.99 23.35
N ASN A 30 -7.36 -18.94 22.53
CA ASN A 30 -7.97 -19.14 21.21
C ASN A 30 -7.51 -18.15 20.14
N THR A 31 -6.20 -17.92 20.04
CA THR A 31 -5.60 -17.11 19.00
C THR A 31 -4.73 -17.95 18.06
N MET A 32 -4.55 -17.49 16.83
CA MET A 32 -3.61 -18.02 15.86
C MET A 32 -2.70 -16.90 15.35
N PHE A 33 -1.50 -17.25 14.91
CA PHE A 33 -0.60 -16.34 14.24
C PHE A 33 -0.78 -16.45 12.72
N LEU A 34 -0.87 -15.31 12.09
CA LEU A 34 -0.91 -15.23 10.64
C LEU A 34 -0.01 -14.10 10.13
N VAL A 35 0.43 -14.22 8.89
CA VAL A 35 1.17 -13.20 8.16
C VAL A 35 0.36 -12.81 6.95
N LEU A 36 -0.02 -11.54 6.87
CA LEU A 36 -0.54 -10.96 5.64
C LEU A 36 0.64 -10.53 4.78
N HIS A 37 0.94 -11.33 3.77
CA HIS A 37 1.92 -11.01 2.74
C HIS A 37 1.26 -10.17 1.66
N LEU A 38 1.69 -8.91 1.55
CA LEU A 38 1.19 -7.95 0.58
C LEU A 38 2.09 -7.96 -0.66
N ASN A 39 1.53 -8.30 -1.82
CA ASN A 39 2.17 -8.09 -3.12
C ASN A 39 2.11 -6.60 -3.49
N SER A 40 2.76 -5.77 -2.67
CA SER A 40 2.67 -4.33 -2.75
C SER A 40 4.01 -3.67 -2.42
N ARG A 41 4.38 -2.67 -3.21
CA ARG A 41 5.63 -1.92 -3.06
C ARG A 41 5.43 -0.73 -2.16
N LEU A 42 5.26 -0.99 -0.84
CA LEU A 42 5.01 0.04 0.16
C LEU A 42 6.26 0.36 0.96
N GLN A 43 6.62 1.63 1.02
CA GLN A 43 7.57 2.09 2.03
C GLN A 43 7.02 1.81 3.44
N PRO A 44 7.89 1.63 4.45
CA PRO A 44 7.45 1.37 5.82
C PRO A 44 6.38 2.35 6.33
N MET A 45 6.50 3.63 6.00
CA MET A 45 5.53 4.66 6.41
C MET A 45 4.13 4.41 5.83
N HIS A 46 4.03 3.97 4.56
CA HIS A 46 2.74 3.68 3.93
C HIS A 46 2.18 2.32 4.38
N ARG A 47 3.05 1.35 4.73
CA ARG A 47 2.60 0.11 5.36
C ARG A 47 1.99 0.37 6.73
N PHE A 48 2.56 1.27 7.53
CA PHE A 48 2.00 1.65 8.83
C PHE A 48 0.57 2.21 8.73
N GLU A 49 0.22 2.88 7.65
CA GLU A 49 -1.15 3.33 7.43
C GLU A 49 -2.13 2.15 7.27
N ILE A 50 -1.71 1.05 6.63
CA ILE A 50 -2.51 -0.19 6.55
C ILE A 50 -2.59 -0.86 7.92
N GLU A 51 -1.49 -0.92 8.66
CA GLU A 51 -1.44 -1.48 10.01
C GLU A 51 -2.38 -0.73 10.96
N ASP A 52 -2.38 0.60 10.91
CA ASP A 52 -3.25 1.46 11.71
C ASP A 52 -4.73 1.25 11.34
N ALA A 53 -5.06 1.21 10.03
CA ALA A 53 -6.41 0.95 9.56
C ALA A 53 -6.94 -0.44 9.98
N LEU A 54 -6.11 -1.48 9.86
CA LEU A 54 -6.47 -2.81 10.32
C LEU A 54 -6.65 -2.84 11.84
N THR A 55 -5.82 -2.13 12.59
CA THR A 55 -5.93 -2.04 14.05
C THR A 55 -7.27 -1.43 14.46
N GLU A 56 -7.67 -0.31 13.84
CA GLU A 56 -8.98 0.33 14.09
C GLU A 56 -10.16 -0.60 13.75
N ILE A 57 -10.05 -1.34 12.64
CA ILE A 57 -11.07 -2.32 12.23
C ILE A 57 -11.16 -3.47 13.25
N PHE A 58 -10.03 -4.01 13.71
CA PHE A 58 -10.01 -5.10 14.68
C PHE A 58 -10.57 -4.65 16.04
N GLU A 59 -10.22 -3.45 16.50
CA GLU A 59 -10.76 -2.85 17.72
C GLU A 59 -12.28 -2.68 17.64
N SER A 60 -12.78 -2.21 16.50
CA SER A 60 -14.22 -2.03 16.24
C SER A 60 -15.00 -3.36 16.17
N ASN A 61 -14.31 -4.47 15.93
CA ASN A 61 -14.87 -5.82 15.83
C ASN A 61 -14.46 -6.71 17.03
N ASN A 62 -14.68 -6.24 18.24
CA ASN A 62 -14.43 -6.96 19.50
C ASN A 62 -12.96 -7.41 19.69
N ASN A 63 -12.01 -6.66 19.16
CA ASN A 63 -10.58 -6.96 19.22
C ASN A 63 -10.24 -8.35 18.65
N VAL A 64 -10.80 -8.70 17.48
CA VAL A 64 -10.59 -10.01 16.83
C VAL A 64 -9.14 -10.25 16.41
N GLY A 65 -8.31 -9.20 16.34
CA GLY A 65 -6.91 -9.28 15.96
C GLY A 65 -6.06 -8.17 16.55
N LYS A 66 -4.74 -8.37 16.49
CA LYS A 66 -3.72 -7.41 16.93
C LYS A 66 -2.52 -7.50 16.00
N ILE A 67 -2.06 -6.35 15.50
CA ILE A 67 -0.80 -6.27 14.77
C ILE A 67 0.37 -6.45 15.74
N THR A 68 1.28 -7.37 15.43
CA THR A 68 2.42 -7.73 16.28
C THR A 68 3.76 -7.38 15.68
N GLY A 69 3.81 -7.18 14.36
CA GLY A 69 5.02 -6.84 13.64
C GLY A 69 4.79 -6.72 12.14
N GLY A 70 5.88 -6.62 11.41
CA GLY A 70 5.86 -6.59 9.95
C GLY A 70 7.24 -6.31 9.37
N GLY A 71 7.35 -6.44 8.05
CA GLY A 71 8.60 -6.27 7.33
C GLY A 71 8.40 -5.75 5.91
N THR A 72 9.49 -5.29 5.29
CA THR A 72 9.54 -4.91 3.88
C THR A 72 10.66 -5.68 3.22
N ALA A 73 10.36 -6.48 2.22
CA ALA A 73 11.33 -7.17 1.39
C ALA A 73 11.77 -6.28 0.24
N MET A 74 13.03 -6.42 -0.18
CA MET A 74 13.61 -5.65 -1.28
C MET A 74 14.27 -6.58 -2.29
N PHE A 75 14.17 -6.23 -3.56
CA PHE A 75 15.01 -6.80 -4.61
C PHE A 75 16.49 -6.43 -4.39
N PRO A 76 17.44 -7.16 -5.01
CA PRO A 76 18.85 -6.78 -4.99
C PRO A 76 19.15 -5.37 -5.54
N SER A 77 18.25 -4.82 -6.34
CA SER A 77 18.29 -3.44 -6.84
C SER A 77 18.04 -2.37 -5.77
N GLY A 78 17.54 -2.77 -4.59
CA GLY A 78 17.06 -1.87 -3.54
C GLY A 78 15.60 -1.45 -3.72
N GLU A 79 14.95 -1.84 -4.81
CA GLU A 79 13.52 -1.61 -5.00
C GLU A 79 12.69 -2.50 -4.06
N ILE A 80 11.61 -1.97 -3.51
CA ILE A 80 10.70 -2.74 -2.66
C ILE A 80 10.04 -3.84 -3.50
N GLU A 81 10.04 -5.06 -2.96
CA GLU A 81 9.41 -6.23 -3.58
C GLU A 81 8.00 -6.47 -3.01
N SER A 82 7.91 -6.54 -1.69
CA SER A 82 6.67 -6.88 -0.97
C SER A 82 6.74 -6.42 0.48
N CYS A 83 5.63 -6.53 1.19
CA CYS A 83 5.55 -6.25 2.62
C CYS A 83 4.83 -7.36 3.37
N ASP A 84 5.23 -7.59 4.62
CA ASP A 84 4.55 -8.51 5.53
C ASP A 84 3.97 -7.72 6.71
N ILE A 85 2.77 -8.12 7.16
CA ILE A 85 2.13 -7.67 8.40
C ILE A 85 1.86 -8.91 9.24
N GLU A 86 2.42 -8.96 10.45
CA GLU A 86 2.26 -10.06 11.38
C GLU A 86 1.07 -9.77 12.31
N ILE A 87 0.17 -10.74 12.43
CA ILE A 87 -1.10 -10.57 13.13
C ILE A 87 -1.32 -11.74 14.09
N GLU A 88 -1.59 -11.45 15.35
CA GLU A 88 -2.23 -12.36 16.28
C GLU A 88 -3.75 -12.21 16.12
N PHE A 89 -4.45 -13.26 15.77
CA PHE A 89 -5.84 -13.22 15.35
C PHE A 89 -6.70 -14.27 16.04
N SER A 90 -8.00 -14.05 16.12
CA SER A 90 -8.97 -15.03 16.64
C SER A 90 -8.89 -16.34 15.87
N ASN A 91 -8.88 -17.48 16.58
CA ASN A 91 -8.84 -18.81 15.97
C ASN A 91 -10.24 -19.37 15.65
N ARG A 92 -11.30 -18.52 15.64
CA ARG A 92 -12.63 -18.90 15.20
C ARG A 92 -12.73 -18.87 13.69
N SER A 93 -13.31 -19.90 13.08
CA SER A 93 -13.42 -19.99 11.63
C SER A 93 -14.23 -18.84 11.00
N GLU A 94 -15.30 -18.40 11.67
CA GLU A 94 -16.11 -17.27 11.23
C GLU A 94 -15.35 -15.95 11.18
N ASP A 95 -14.46 -15.70 12.17
CA ASP A 95 -13.61 -14.50 12.17
C ASP A 95 -12.58 -14.56 11.05
N PHE A 96 -12.01 -15.75 10.78
CA PHE A 96 -11.04 -15.93 9.71
C PHE A 96 -11.68 -15.74 8.32
N GLU A 97 -12.85 -16.30 8.07
CA GLU A 97 -13.60 -16.06 6.84
C GLU A 97 -13.96 -14.57 6.68
N TRP A 98 -14.37 -13.92 7.78
CA TRP A 98 -14.61 -12.49 7.77
C TRP A 98 -13.34 -11.69 7.41
N LEU A 99 -12.16 -12.05 7.95
CA LEU A 99 -10.89 -11.40 7.62
C LEU A 99 -10.57 -11.51 6.12
N LEU A 100 -10.69 -12.69 5.52
CA LEU A 100 -10.43 -12.87 4.09
C LEU A 100 -11.36 -11.99 3.25
N ASN A 101 -12.65 -11.97 3.56
CA ASN A 101 -13.62 -11.11 2.88
C ASN A 101 -13.33 -9.61 3.09
N LEU A 102 -12.90 -9.22 4.30
CA LEU A 102 -12.48 -7.84 4.59
C LEU A 102 -11.33 -7.43 3.67
N LEU A 103 -10.27 -8.24 3.59
CA LEU A 103 -9.07 -7.95 2.81
C LEU A 103 -9.37 -7.79 1.31
N ASP A 104 -10.28 -8.61 0.75
CA ASP A 104 -10.72 -8.46 -0.63
C ASP A 104 -11.51 -7.16 -0.87
N ASN A 105 -12.24 -6.67 0.15
CA ASN A 105 -13.10 -5.48 0.03
C ASN A 105 -12.38 -4.17 0.31
N ILE A 106 -11.31 -4.17 1.11
CA ILE A 106 -10.57 -2.93 1.44
C ILE A 106 -9.54 -2.53 0.38
N GLY A 107 -9.36 -3.34 -0.66
CA GLY A 107 -8.47 -3.01 -1.78
C GLY A 107 -7.02 -3.44 -1.56
N ILE A 108 -6.81 -4.68 -1.13
CA ILE A 108 -5.48 -5.31 -1.10
C ILE A 108 -5.04 -5.66 -2.53
N PRO A 109 -3.76 -5.49 -2.89
CA PRO A 109 -3.24 -5.85 -4.20
C PRO A 109 -3.34 -7.35 -4.50
N LYS A 110 -3.63 -7.67 -5.75
CA LYS A 110 -3.73 -9.03 -6.28
C LYS A 110 -2.41 -9.78 -6.13
N GLY A 111 -2.48 -11.06 -5.78
CA GLY A 111 -1.28 -11.87 -5.48
C GLY A 111 -0.83 -11.77 -4.03
N SER A 112 -1.53 -11.01 -3.18
CA SER A 112 -1.34 -11.05 -1.73
C SER A 112 -1.92 -12.35 -1.14
N VAL A 113 -1.37 -12.78 0.00
CA VAL A 113 -1.79 -14.02 0.66
C VAL A 113 -1.81 -13.87 2.19
N VAL A 114 -2.77 -14.50 2.82
CA VAL A 114 -2.74 -14.74 4.28
C VAL A 114 -2.12 -16.10 4.53
N LYS A 115 -1.01 -16.14 5.25
CA LYS A 115 -0.25 -17.36 5.59
C LYS A 115 -0.53 -17.74 7.05
N THR A 116 -1.03 -18.94 7.29
CA THR A 116 -1.25 -19.48 8.63
C THR A 116 -1.30 -21.00 8.62
N GLY A 117 -0.79 -21.64 9.69
CA GLY A 117 -0.82 -23.09 9.83
C GLY A 117 -0.21 -23.87 8.66
N GLY A 118 0.79 -23.31 7.97
CA GLY A 118 1.43 -23.90 6.78
C GLY A 118 0.56 -23.88 5.52
N LYS A 119 -0.49 -23.07 5.48
CA LYS A 119 -1.39 -22.85 4.32
C LYS A 119 -1.36 -21.39 3.90
N ASP A 120 -1.55 -21.18 2.60
CA ASP A 120 -1.67 -19.87 1.97
C ASP A 120 -3.10 -19.67 1.45
N PHE A 121 -3.69 -18.53 1.80
CA PHE A 121 -5.02 -18.12 1.36
C PHE A 121 -4.88 -16.86 0.51
N SER A 122 -5.19 -16.96 -0.78
CA SER A 122 -5.11 -15.84 -1.71
C SER A 122 -6.12 -14.75 -1.35
N VAL A 123 -5.69 -13.51 -1.34
CA VAL A 123 -6.52 -12.32 -1.10
C VAL A 123 -6.10 -11.20 -2.04
N GLY A 124 -6.98 -10.20 -2.17
CA GLY A 124 -6.70 -9.00 -2.93
C GLY A 124 -7.18 -9.05 -4.36
N THR A 125 -7.62 -7.89 -4.82
CA THR A 125 -8.30 -7.71 -6.10
C THR A 125 -7.70 -6.59 -6.95
N LEU A 126 -6.89 -5.68 -6.34
CA LEU A 126 -6.32 -4.56 -7.07
C LEU A 126 -5.12 -5.00 -7.92
N GLU A 127 -5.04 -4.46 -9.13
CA GLU A 127 -3.86 -4.58 -9.98
C GLU A 127 -2.91 -3.41 -9.75
N GLY A 128 -1.62 -3.65 -9.91
CA GLY A 128 -0.57 -2.67 -9.65
C GLY A 128 0.09 -2.14 -10.91
N LEU A 129 0.34 -0.82 -10.94
CA LEU A 129 1.05 -0.11 -12.00
C LEU A 129 2.23 0.64 -11.39
N GLY A 130 3.45 0.33 -11.85
CA GLY A 130 4.66 1.07 -11.53
C GLY A 130 5.00 2.03 -12.65
N LEU A 131 5.08 3.34 -12.35
CA LEU A 131 5.63 4.36 -13.25
C LEU A 131 7.03 4.73 -12.77
N TYR A 132 8.03 4.50 -13.60
CA TYR A 132 9.44 4.72 -13.30
C TYR A 132 9.95 5.92 -14.07
N LEU A 133 10.10 7.05 -13.39
CA LEU A 133 10.62 8.29 -13.95
C LEU A 133 12.13 8.22 -14.05
N ASN A 134 12.69 8.71 -15.15
CA ASN A 134 14.14 8.77 -15.32
C ASN A 134 14.75 9.80 -14.35
N GLY A 135 15.71 9.38 -13.51
CA GLY A 135 16.32 10.21 -12.47
C GLY A 135 17.67 10.85 -12.84
N PHE A 136 18.24 10.60 -14.03
CA PHE A 136 19.63 11.05 -14.30
C PHE A 136 19.92 11.46 -15.75
N ASP A 137 19.10 11.10 -16.72
CA ASP A 137 19.40 11.20 -18.15
C ASP A 137 18.42 12.13 -18.91
N LEU A 138 17.81 13.08 -18.22
CA LEU A 138 17.03 14.18 -18.80
C LEU A 138 17.86 15.48 -18.77
N PRO A 139 17.53 16.48 -19.62
CA PRO A 139 18.09 17.81 -19.48
C PRO A 139 17.96 18.37 -18.05
N GLN A 140 19.02 18.98 -17.54
CA GLN A 140 19.07 19.52 -16.17
C GLN A 140 17.90 20.49 -15.87
N GLU A 141 17.51 21.29 -16.86
CA GLU A 141 16.40 22.23 -16.77
C GLU A 141 15.08 21.55 -16.40
N ILE A 142 14.84 20.31 -16.85
CA ILE A 142 13.62 19.56 -16.50
C ILE A 142 13.58 19.26 -15.01
N TYR A 143 14.71 18.81 -14.42
CA TYR A 143 14.79 18.53 -12.98
C TYR A 143 14.70 19.79 -12.11
N GLU A 144 15.11 20.95 -12.63
CA GLU A 144 15.10 22.22 -11.91
C GLU A 144 13.74 22.94 -11.99
N THR A 145 12.98 22.71 -13.06
CA THR A 145 11.75 23.49 -13.33
C THR A 145 10.46 22.70 -13.15
N CYS A 146 10.51 21.36 -13.18
CA CYS A 146 9.33 20.51 -13.04
C CYS A 146 9.19 19.95 -11.62
N ASP A 147 7.99 20.05 -11.06
CA ASP A 147 7.65 19.51 -9.74
C ASP A 147 7.00 18.12 -9.90
N VAL A 148 7.59 17.10 -9.27
CA VAL A 148 7.05 15.74 -9.26
C VAL A 148 5.68 15.68 -8.56
N ASN A 149 5.42 16.54 -7.58
CA ASN A 149 4.11 16.57 -6.91
C ASN A 149 3.02 17.10 -7.84
N GLU A 150 3.34 18.04 -8.74
CA GLU A 150 2.42 18.47 -9.77
C GLU A 150 2.11 17.33 -10.75
N LEU A 151 3.11 16.57 -11.17
CA LEU A 151 2.91 15.38 -11.99
C LEU A 151 2.03 14.35 -11.28
N ILE A 152 2.29 14.05 -10.00
CA ILE A 152 1.46 13.14 -9.21
C ILE A 152 0.01 13.61 -9.19
N GLY A 153 -0.23 14.88 -8.92
CA GLY A 153 -1.59 15.45 -8.92
C GLY A 153 -2.29 15.31 -10.27
N GLN A 154 -1.58 15.50 -11.39
CA GLN A 154 -2.13 15.29 -12.74
C GLN A 154 -2.47 13.82 -13.00
N LEU A 155 -1.60 12.87 -12.57
CA LEU A 155 -1.82 11.44 -12.70
C LEU A 155 -3.03 10.98 -11.88
N GLU A 156 -3.13 11.39 -10.61
CA GLU A 156 -4.27 11.03 -9.75
C GLU A 156 -5.58 11.62 -10.26
N ASN A 157 -5.59 12.88 -10.74
CA ASN A 157 -6.75 13.46 -11.38
C ASN A 157 -7.18 12.70 -12.64
N SER A 158 -6.22 12.21 -13.42
CA SER A 158 -6.48 11.40 -14.61
C SER A 158 -7.03 10.01 -14.28
N LEU A 159 -6.52 9.38 -13.21
CA LEU A 159 -6.99 8.08 -12.72
C LEU A 159 -8.42 8.19 -12.15
N GLY A 160 -8.72 9.23 -11.39
CA GLY A 160 -10.00 9.37 -10.68
C GLY A 160 -10.24 8.21 -9.74
N GLU A 161 -11.37 7.51 -9.89
CA GLU A 161 -11.72 6.36 -9.02
C GLU A 161 -11.11 5.02 -9.47
N THR A 162 -10.42 4.94 -10.61
CA THR A 162 -9.89 3.68 -11.14
C THR A 162 -8.60 3.23 -10.47
N GLY A 163 -7.87 4.16 -9.86
CA GLY A 163 -6.62 3.86 -9.17
C GLY A 163 -6.08 5.10 -8.45
N ARG A 164 -5.09 4.89 -7.61
CA ARG A 164 -4.42 5.97 -6.86
C ARG A 164 -2.99 5.60 -6.54
N LEU A 165 -2.21 6.59 -6.15
CA LEU A 165 -0.86 6.40 -5.63
C LEU A 165 -0.92 5.77 -4.22
N PHE A 166 -0.28 4.62 -4.04
CA PHE A 166 -0.14 3.96 -2.74
C PHE A 166 1.21 4.25 -2.09
N SER A 167 2.25 4.36 -2.92
CA SER A 167 3.61 4.57 -2.43
C SER A 167 4.50 5.07 -3.56
N TRP A 168 5.68 5.49 -3.20
CA TRP A 168 6.74 5.88 -4.11
C TRP A 168 8.10 5.49 -3.54
N GLN A 169 9.12 5.42 -4.38
CA GLN A 169 10.49 5.17 -3.93
C GLN A 169 11.49 5.89 -4.83
N GLU A 170 12.41 6.61 -4.20
CA GLU A 170 13.54 7.20 -4.90
C GLU A 170 14.71 6.22 -4.88
N LEU A 171 15.27 5.95 -6.04
CA LEU A 171 16.41 5.08 -6.26
C LEU A 171 17.48 5.84 -7.08
N ASN A 172 18.70 5.32 -7.14
CA ASN A 172 19.83 6.04 -7.75
C ASN A 172 19.57 6.50 -9.19
N ASN A 173 18.80 5.74 -9.97
CA ASN A 173 18.61 5.98 -11.40
C ASN A 173 17.17 6.33 -11.79
N PHE A 174 16.22 6.23 -10.87
CA PHE A 174 14.81 6.49 -11.15
C PHE A 174 14.02 6.79 -9.87
N THR A 175 12.91 7.49 -10.04
CA THR A 175 11.86 7.60 -9.04
C THR A 175 10.71 6.72 -9.48
N ALA A 176 10.33 5.77 -8.64
CA ALA A 176 9.19 4.89 -8.90
C ALA A 176 7.94 5.41 -8.18
N LEU A 177 6.83 5.47 -8.88
CA LEU A 177 5.50 5.77 -8.36
C LEU A 177 4.64 4.51 -8.49
N TYR A 178 4.07 4.04 -7.38
CA TYR A 178 3.33 2.77 -7.33
C TYR A 178 1.84 3.04 -7.15
N PHE A 179 1.09 2.80 -8.23
CA PHE A 179 -0.37 2.95 -8.27
C PHE A 179 -1.03 1.59 -8.18
N TYR A 180 -2.15 1.53 -7.46
CA TYR A 180 -3.01 0.35 -7.41
C TYR A 180 -4.45 0.74 -7.68
N GLY A 181 -5.15 -0.12 -8.43
CA GLY A 181 -6.51 0.13 -8.86
C GLY A 181 -7.20 -1.10 -9.43
N THR A 182 -8.37 -0.93 -10.00
CA THR A 182 -9.22 -2.04 -10.45
C THR A 182 -8.62 -2.85 -11.59
N LEU A 183 -8.07 -2.17 -12.60
CA LEU A 183 -7.49 -2.80 -13.79
C LEU A 183 -6.26 -2.03 -14.26
N PHE A 184 -5.14 -2.73 -14.48
CA PHE A 184 -3.90 -2.14 -14.99
C PHE A 184 -4.09 -1.44 -16.33
N ASP A 185 -4.77 -2.08 -17.27
CA ASP A 185 -4.93 -1.54 -18.63
C ASP A 185 -5.75 -0.24 -18.60
N GLU A 186 -6.81 -0.16 -17.76
CA GLU A 186 -7.58 1.06 -17.60
C GLU A 186 -6.77 2.19 -16.95
N MET A 187 -5.97 1.88 -15.91
CA MET A 187 -5.08 2.85 -15.30
C MET A 187 -4.06 3.37 -16.31
N ASN A 188 -3.42 2.47 -17.06
CA ASN A 188 -2.42 2.81 -18.06
C ASN A 188 -2.99 3.71 -19.18
N ASP A 189 -4.17 3.38 -19.69
CA ASP A 189 -4.83 4.19 -20.71
C ASP A 189 -5.16 5.60 -20.20
N LYS A 190 -5.60 5.73 -18.94
CA LYS A 190 -5.93 7.02 -18.33
C LYS A 190 -4.72 7.90 -18.09
N ILE A 191 -3.59 7.35 -17.65
CA ILE A 191 -2.38 8.14 -17.40
C ILE A 191 -1.57 8.43 -18.67
N ASN A 192 -1.78 7.69 -19.74
CA ASN A 192 -1.00 7.82 -20.98
C ASN A 192 -0.98 9.24 -21.57
N PRO A 193 -2.08 10.02 -21.58
CA PRO A 193 -2.07 11.41 -22.02
C PRO A 193 -1.16 12.31 -21.17
N VAL A 194 -1.08 12.08 -19.86
CA VAL A 194 -0.17 12.82 -18.96
C VAL A 194 1.27 12.41 -19.25
N ILE A 195 1.55 11.10 -19.29
CA ILE A 195 2.90 10.55 -19.54
C ILE A 195 3.46 11.06 -20.88
N SER A 196 2.63 11.11 -21.92
CA SER A 196 3.07 11.52 -23.27
C SER A 196 3.41 13.00 -23.38
N ASN A 197 2.91 13.85 -22.49
CA ASN A 197 3.06 15.30 -22.58
C ASN A 197 3.93 15.90 -21.45
N HIS A 198 4.10 15.21 -20.32
CA HIS A 198 4.82 15.79 -19.19
C HIS A 198 6.36 15.60 -19.33
N PRO A 199 7.17 16.66 -19.16
CA PRO A 199 8.63 16.58 -19.37
C PRO A 199 9.33 15.55 -18.49
N LEU A 200 8.93 15.39 -17.20
CA LEU A 200 9.50 14.37 -16.30
C LEU A 200 9.23 12.92 -16.75
N CYS A 201 8.25 12.72 -17.62
CA CYS A 201 7.91 11.39 -18.13
C CYS A 201 8.74 11.00 -19.38
N GLN A 202 9.64 11.86 -19.85
CA GLN A 202 10.55 11.48 -20.93
C GLN A 202 11.42 10.29 -20.49
N LYS A 203 11.51 9.28 -21.36
CA LYS A 203 12.23 8.02 -21.07
C LYS A 203 11.74 7.27 -19.83
N CYS A 204 10.52 7.51 -19.37
CA CYS A 204 9.92 6.74 -18.30
C CYS A 204 9.56 5.32 -18.77
N ARG A 205 9.28 4.44 -17.82
CA ARG A 205 8.84 3.07 -18.03
C ARG A 205 7.59 2.82 -17.22
N VAL A 206 6.64 2.07 -17.78
CA VAL A 206 5.43 1.61 -17.09
C VAL A 206 5.45 0.09 -17.05
N ASP A 207 5.30 -0.49 -15.86
CA ASP A 207 5.26 -1.94 -15.65
C ASP A 207 4.02 -2.34 -14.85
N ARG A 208 3.49 -3.55 -15.13
CA ARG A 208 2.53 -4.20 -14.25
C ARG A 208 3.30 -4.80 -13.06
N ILE A 209 2.87 -4.49 -11.83
CA ILE A 209 3.55 -4.90 -10.60
C ILE A 209 2.70 -5.75 -9.64
N ALA A 210 1.38 -5.91 -9.92
CA ALA A 210 0.46 -6.81 -9.24
C ALA A 210 -0.70 -7.21 -10.16
#